data_53d4be3a791209a75c6b28cc00024968
#
_entry.id   53d4be3a791209a75c6b28cc00024968
#
_cell.length_a   1.000
_cell.length_b   1.000
_cell.length_c   1.000
_cell.angle_alpha   90.00
_cell.angle_beta   90.00
_cell.angle_gamma   90.00
#
_symmetry.space_group_name_H-M   'P 1'
#
loop_
_entity.id
_entity.type
_entity.pdbx_description
1 polymer ?
#
loop_
_entity_poly.entity_id
_entity_poly.type
_entity_poly.pdbx_seq_one_letter_code
_entity_poly.pdbx_strand_id
1 'polypeptide(L)'
;MNLPVDRDNTEESSTSAVSREEQDNLGNKYFYGHGIPQDYKQAIKWYRLAAEQGHSASQNKLGSIYYTGLDVPQDNKEAIRWFQMAAEQ
;
A
#
# COMPACT_ATOMS: atom_id res chain seq x y z
N MET A 1 -0.83 -34.61 12.76
CA MET A 1 -0.11 -34.11 12.90
C MET A 1 0.40 -33.11 12.06
N ASN A 2 0.22 -32.89 11.03
CA ASN A 2 0.54 -31.94 10.24
C ASN A 2 0.04 -30.66 10.56
N LEU A 3 -0.78 -30.59 11.39
CA LEU A 3 -1.37 -29.40 11.72
C LEU A 3 -0.41 -28.31 12.10
N PRO A 4 0.62 -28.59 12.79
CA PRO A 4 1.49 -27.53 13.19
C PRO A 4 2.06 -26.77 12.03
N VAL A 5 2.30 -27.48 10.99
CA VAL A 5 2.82 -26.82 9.84
C VAL A 5 1.84 -25.83 9.28
N ASP A 6 0.60 -26.26 9.25
CA ASP A 6 -0.42 -25.39 8.72
C ASP A 6 -0.54 -24.16 9.54
N ARG A 7 -0.39 -24.29 10.82
CA ARG A 7 -0.55 -23.16 11.63
C ARG A 7 0.57 -22.22 11.48
N ASP A 8 1.77 -22.70 11.31
CA ASP A 8 2.89 -21.84 11.10
C ASP A 8 2.67 -21.02 9.86
N ASN A 9 2.19 -21.66 8.85
CA ASN A 9 1.90 -20.95 7.64
C ASN A 9 0.88 -19.86 7.87
N THR A 10 -0.06 -20.16 8.70
CA THR A 10 -1.08 -19.20 9.01
C THR A 10 -0.50 -17.97 9.64
N GLU A 11 0.44 -18.16 10.53
CA GLU A 11 1.02 -17.02 11.17
C GLU A 11 1.82 -16.19 10.23
N GLU A 12 2.61 -16.82 9.42
CA GLU A 12 3.32 -16.07 8.43
C GLU A 12 2.37 -15.37 7.52
N SER A 13 1.31 -16.06 7.22
CA SER A 13 0.35 -15.49 6.34
C SER A 13 -0.38 -14.37 6.95
N SER A 14 -0.47 -14.30 8.26
CA SER A 14 -1.27 -13.23 8.80
C SER A 14 -0.64 -11.89 8.48
N THR A 15 0.67 -11.83 8.30
CA THR A 15 1.27 -10.62 7.84
C THR A 15 1.01 -10.44 6.35
N SER A 16 1.12 -11.51 5.59
CA SER A 16 0.88 -11.40 4.18
C SER A 16 -0.55 -11.72 3.86
N ALA A 17 -1.32 -12.14 4.84
CA ALA A 17 -2.73 -12.40 4.58
C ALA A 17 -3.52 -11.13 4.51
N VAL A 18 -2.97 -10.02 4.94
CA VAL A 18 -3.64 -8.75 4.74
C VAL A 18 -3.58 -8.51 3.25
N SER A 19 -4.72 -8.55 2.58
CA SER A 19 -4.75 -8.45 1.15
C SER A 19 -4.32 -7.06 0.71
N ARG A 20 -3.95 -6.96 -0.56
CA ARG A 20 -3.56 -5.64 -1.07
C ARG A 20 -4.72 -4.67 -1.01
N GLU A 21 -5.95 -5.15 -1.14
CA GLU A 21 -7.12 -4.28 -0.98
C GLU A 21 -7.23 -3.76 0.45
N GLU A 22 -6.99 -4.62 1.42
CA GLU A 22 -7.02 -4.20 2.81
C GLU A 22 -5.89 -3.27 3.14
N GLN A 23 -4.73 -3.50 2.55
CA GLN A 23 -3.60 -2.61 2.73
C GLN A 23 -3.91 -1.22 2.18
N ASP A 24 -4.54 -1.17 1.00
CA ASP A 24 -4.95 0.10 0.42
C ASP A 24 -5.96 0.80 1.33
N ASN A 25 -6.89 0.03 1.88
CA ASN A 25 -7.87 0.61 2.80
C ASN A 25 -7.23 1.16 4.07
N LEU A 26 -6.21 0.47 4.59
CA LEU A 26 -5.47 0.99 5.72
C LEU A 26 -4.74 2.28 5.35
N GLY A 27 -4.18 2.31 4.15
CA GLY A 27 -3.57 3.54 3.66
C GLY A 27 -4.58 4.68 3.64
N ASN A 28 -5.79 4.41 3.16
CA ASN A 28 -6.83 5.42 3.12
C ASN A 28 -7.22 5.90 4.52
N LYS A 29 -7.26 4.98 5.48
CA LYS A 29 -7.60 5.34 6.83
C LYS A 29 -6.63 6.36 7.39
N TYR A 30 -5.34 6.11 7.21
CA TYR A 30 -4.32 7.04 7.66
C TYR A 30 -4.29 8.31 6.83
N PHE A 31 -4.51 8.17 5.53
CA PHE A 31 -4.44 9.32 4.64
C PHE A 31 -5.51 10.34 4.96
N TYR A 32 -6.70 9.88 5.23
CA TYR A 32 -7.84 10.77 5.49
C TYR A 32 -8.17 10.92 6.97
N GLY A 33 -7.53 10.13 7.82
CA GLY A 33 -7.81 10.22 9.25
C GLY A 33 -9.18 9.68 9.62
N HIS A 34 -9.58 8.55 9.04
CA HIS A 34 -10.90 7.99 9.32
C HIS A 34 -10.87 7.22 10.63
N GLY A 35 -11.26 7.87 11.70
CA GLY A 35 -11.33 7.23 13.01
C GLY A 35 -9.99 7.12 13.71
N ILE A 36 -8.92 7.59 13.10
CA ILE A 36 -7.58 7.61 13.69
C ILE A 36 -6.92 8.91 13.25
N PRO A 37 -5.88 9.34 13.92
CA PRO A 37 -5.19 10.55 13.49
C PRO A 37 -4.63 10.38 12.09
N GLN A 38 -4.77 11.42 11.28
CA GLN A 38 -4.24 11.42 9.93
C GLN A 38 -2.72 11.31 9.98
N ASP A 39 -2.16 10.48 9.11
CA ASP A 39 -0.73 10.24 9.11
C ASP A 39 -0.31 9.84 7.71
N TYR A 40 0.23 10.79 6.95
CA TYR A 40 0.63 10.52 5.58
C TYR A 40 1.76 9.52 5.47
N LYS A 41 2.68 9.49 6.43
CA LYS A 41 3.78 8.52 6.39
C LYS A 41 3.26 7.10 6.50
N GLN A 42 2.30 6.88 7.39
CA GLN A 42 1.70 5.58 7.52
C GLN A 42 0.90 5.23 6.26
N ALA A 43 0.18 6.20 5.73
CA ALA A 43 -0.60 5.97 4.52
C ALA A 43 0.31 5.52 3.38
N ILE A 44 1.43 6.21 3.20
CA ILE A 44 2.37 5.88 2.13
C ILE A 44 2.92 4.47 2.32
N LYS A 45 3.22 4.10 3.56
CA LYS A 45 3.73 2.77 3.84
C LYS A 45 2.74 1.70 3.41
N TRP A 46 1.46 1.86 3.77
CA TRP A 46 0.45 0.88 3.41
C TRP A 46 0.18 0.87 1.92
N TYR A 47 0.11 2.05 1.29
CA TYR A 47 -0.06 2.11 -0.16
C TYR A 47 1.09 1.43 -0.87
N ARG A 48 2.32 1.60 -0.37
CA ARG A 48 3.47 0.98 -1.02
C ARG A 48 3.39 -0.54 -0.92
N LEU A 49 3.00 -1.06 0.23
CA LEU A 49 2.86 -2.51 0.37
C LEU A 49 1.84 -3.06 -0.64
N ALA A 50 0.71 -2.40 -0.77
CA ALA A 50 -0.31 -2.85 -1.71
C ALA A 50 0.15 -2.68 -3.16
N ALA A 51 0.81 -1.57 -3.44
CA ALA A 51 1.25 -1.25 -4.80
C ALA A 51 2.30 -2.25 -5.27
N GLU A 52 3.19 -2.66 -4.37
CA GLU A 52 4.22 -3.63 -4.73
C GLU A 52 3.63 -5.00 -5.03
N GLN A 53 2.41 -5.24 -4.59
CA GLN A 53 1.71 -6.47 -4.89
C GLN A 53 0.80 -6.32 -6.10
N GLY A 54 0.93 -5.24 -6.84
CA GLY A 54 0.21 -5.05 -8.08
C GLY A 54 -1.15 -4.41 -7.95
N HIS A 55 -1.45 -3.78 -6.80
CA HIS A 55 -2.76 -3.14 -6.62
C HIS A 55 -2.75 -1.79 -7.34
N SER A 56 -3.48 -1.71 -8.44
CA SER A 56 -3.39 -0.54 -9.30
C SER A 56 -3.89 0.74 -8.63
N ALA A 57 -4.91 0.64 -7.79
CA ALA A 57 -5.41 1.83 -7.09
C ALA A 57 -4.31 2.43 -6.21
N SER A 58 -3.56 1.56 -5.51
CA SER A 58 -2.47 2.03 -4.65
C SER A 58 -1.33 2.60 -5.47
N GLN A 59 -1.06 2.00 -6.63
CA GLN A 59 -0.03 2.50 -7.53
C GLN A 59 -0.37 3.91 -8.00
N ASN A 60 -1.64 4.13 -8.36
CA ASN A 60 -2.09 5.47 -8.76
C ASN A 60 -1.95 6.47 -7.61
N LYS A 61 -2.28 6.03 -6.40
CA LYS A 61 -2.17 6.91 -5.23
C LYS A 61 -0.73 7.30 -4.98
N LEU A 62 0.17 6.33 -5.07
CA LEU A 62 1.59 6.63 -4.92
C LEU A 62 2.08 7.58 -6.01
N GLY A 63 1.63 7.35 -7.25
CA GLY A 63 1.99 8.24 -8.32
C GLY A 63 1.59 9.66 -8.02
N SER A 64 0.36 9.85 -7.53
CA SER A 64 -0.11 11.18 -7.17
C SER A 64 0.68 11.78 -6.01
N ILE A 65 1.03 10.98 -5.04
CA ILE A 65 1.80 11.44 -3.88
C ILE A 65 3.17 11.94 -4.32
N TYR A 66 3.85 11.20 -5.18
CA TYR A 66 5.14 11.65 -5.66
C TYR A 66 5.03 12.82 -6.62
N TYR A 67 3.95 12.86 -7.40
CA TYR A 67 3.74 13.96 -8.32
C TYR A 67 3.54 15.27 -7.58
N THR A 68 2.80 15.24 -6.49
CA THR A 68 2.53 16.45 -5.73
C THR A 68 3.58 16.73 -4.65
N GLY A 69 4.36 15.72 -4.26
CA GLY A 69 5.32 15.89 -3.18
C GLY A 69 4.68 15.92 -1.82
N LEU A 70 3.63 15.13 -1.62
CA LEU A 70 2.93 15.13 -0.35
C LEU A 70 3.67 14.28 0.66
N ASP A 71 4.32 14.95 1.59
CA ASP A 71 5.10 14.30 2.66
C ASP A 71 6.28 13.48 2.14
N VAL A 72 6.62 13.63 0.88
CA VAL A 72 7.82 13.05 0.27
C VAL A 72 8.35 14.11 -0.69
N PRO A 73 9.62 14.05 -1.05
CA PRO A 73 10.11 14.97 -2.09
C PRO A 73 9.35 14.72 -3.38
N GLN A 74 8.96 15.78 -4.04
CA GLN A 74 8.29 15.67 -5.31
C GLN A 74 9.23 15.00 -6.30
N ASP A 75 8.73 14.02 -7.03
CA ASP A 75 9.57 13.21 -7.92
C ASP A 75 8.73 12.75 -9.11
N ASN A 76 8.87 13.44 -10.22
CA ASN A 76 8.12 13.12 -11.42
C ASN A 76 8.45 11.75 -11.98
N LYS A 77 9.71 11.33 -11.88
CA LYS A 77 10.09 10.02 -12.42
C LYS A 77 9.44 8.90 -11.64
N GLU A 78 9.43 9.04 -10.33
CA GLU A 78 8.80 8.04 -9.49
C GLU A 78 7.29 8.03 -9.74
N ALA A 79 6.70 9.22 -9.89
CA ALA A 79 5.27 9.32 -10.17
C ALA A 79 4.92 8.60 -11.47
N ILE A 80 5.70 8.86 -12.51
CA ILE A 80 5.44 8.26 -13.81
C ILE A 80 5.58 6.74 -13.73
N ARG A 81 6.58 6.26 -13.01
CA ARG A 81 6.80 4.84 -12.86
C ARG A 81 5.57 4.16 -12.26
N TRP A 82 5.04 4.74 -11.18
CA TRP A 82 3.86 4.18 -10.54
C TRP A 82 2.63 4.27 -11.43
N PHE A 83 2.44 5.40 -12.10
CA PHE A 83 1.31 5.55 -13.02
C PHE A 83 1.38 4.55 -14.16
N GLN A 84 2.58 4.29 -14.67
CA GLN A 84 2.75 3.32 -15.75
C GLN A 84 2.41 1.92 -15.26
N MET A 85 2.86 1.57 -14.07
CA MET A 85 2.54 0.27 -13.51
C MET A 85 1.04 0.10 -13.35
N ALA A 86 0.36 1.13 -12.88
CA ALA A 86 -1.08 1.07 -12.70
C ALA A 86 -1.78 0.91 -14.04
N ALA A 87 -1.29 1.57 -15.07
CA ALA A 87 -1.92 1.51 -16.38
C ALA A 87 -1.76 0.15 -17.04
N GLU A 88 -0.75 -0.61 -16.62
CA GLU A 88 -0.51 -1.92 -17.19
C GLU A 88 -1.34 -3.04 -16.55
N GLN A 89 -2.10 -2.72 -15.56
CA GLN A 89 -2.91 -3.74 -14.87
C GLN A 89 -4.18 -4.08 -15.65
#